data_db03b2ae9a0d5e5bce86a09a34133b19
#
_entry.id   db03b2ae9a0d5e5bce86a09a34133b19
#
_cell.length_a   1.000
_cell.length_b   1.000
_cell.length_c   1.000
_cell.angle_alpha   90.00
_cell.angle_beta   90.00
_cell.angle_gamma   90.00
#
_symmetry.space_group_name_H-M   'P 1'
#
loop_
_entity.id
_entity.type
_entity.pdbx_description
1 polymer ?
#
loop_
_entity_poly.entity_id
_entity_poly.type
_entity_poly.pdbx_seq_one_letter_code
_entity_poly.pdbx_strand_id
1 'polypeptide(L)'
;MYKVFAFLKRNTELLTHDEYRAGHVGYHCCHSRRLKGIRGYLVNIWSNASLQQQLGPLYDEITRNEPAGFLDLWDGFPQVYFDDWQSWSEAATAEPNRATAEGLAIDPDWRLDDGPYLFDVIEGTEGEFRSHHLHMEEHRILPVERGEQKATKLMQFFRRNPAIPADAFQSAVLGRYAYLNARLNGLQGYTVNFRDADQEAAMRGFFADTAWGFSAAGRAHRQAFCDLWDGAGELFFNSVADFAVARTDPELNLELSALERHLFDAVWYVEVDENVIVMPNRDPAPAFYYR
;
A
#
# COMPACT_ATOMS: atom_id res chain seq x y z
N MET A 1 -0.22 8.11 -13.49
CA MET A 1 -1.26 8.28 -12.46
C MET A 1 -0.60 8.54 -11.12
N TYR A 2 -1.25 9.33 -10.29
CA TYR A 2 -0.82 9.61 -8.94
C TYR A 2 -1.33 8.51 -8.01
N LYS A 3 -0.43 7.79 -7.36
CA LYS A 3 -0.75 6.65 -6.48
C LYS A 3 -0.36 6.98 -5.05
N VAL A 4 -1.27 6.77 -4.11
CA VAL A 4 -1.04 7.01 -2.69
C VAL A 4 -1.25 5.72 -1.90
N PHE A 5 -0.30 5.40 -1.02
CA PHE A 5 -0.48 4.42 0.05
C PHE A 5 -0.88 5.15 1.33
N ALA A 6 -1.95 4.73 1.97
CA ALA A 6 -2.38 5.26 3.25
C ALA A 6 -2.29 4.18 4.34
N PHE A 7 -1.21 4.19 5.12
CA PHE A 7 -1.01 3.20 6.19
C PHE A 7 -1.91 3.49 7.38
N LEU A 8 -2.63 2.47 7.82
CA LEU A 8 -3.67 2.53 8.84
C LEU A 8 -3.49 1.42 9.87
N LYS A 9 -3.63 1.78 11.14
CA LYS A 9 -3.73 0.84 12.25
C LYS A 9 -5.18 0.70 12.65
N ARG A 10 -5.68 -0.53 12.82
CA ARG A 10 -7.03 -0.76 13.37
C ARG A 10 -7.10 -0.28 14.82
N ASN A 11 -8.27 0.10 15.25
CA ASN A 11 -8.55 0.34 16.65
C ASN A 11 -8.56 -0.99 17.42
N THR A 12 -7.42 -1.32 18.03
CA THR A 12 -7.22 -2.62 18.70
C THR A 12 -8.02 -2.78 20.00
N GLU A 13 -8.48 -1.68 20.58
CA GLU A 13 -9.34 -1.70 21.76
C GLU A 13 -10.78 -2.09 21.42
N LEU A 14 -11.24 -1.75 20.23
CA LEU A 14 -12.63 -1.93 19.82
C LEU A 14 -12.83 -3.10 18.85
N LEU A 15 -11.84 -3.45 18.05
CA LEU A 15 -12.01 -4.33 16.90
C LEU A 15 -11.02 -5.48 16.88
N THR A 16 -11.52 -6.67 16.61
CA THR A 16 -10.71 -7.77 16.11
C THR A 16 -10.27 -7.48 14.67
N HIS A 17 -9.32 -8.25 14.17
CA HIS A 17 -8.87 -8.12 12.77
C HIS A 17 -10.01 -8.35 11.75
N ASP A 18 -10.87 -9.32 12.00
CA ASP A 18 -11.99 -9.64 11.10
C ASP A 18 -13.07 -8.56 11.12
N GLU A 19 -13.37 -7.98 12.29
CA GLU A 19 -14.28 -6.84 12.42
C GLU A 19 -13.73 -5.59 11.73
N TYR A 20 -12.43 -5.31 11.89
CA TYR A 20 -11.75 -4.24 11.16
C TYR A 20 -11.85 -4.44 9.65
N ARG A 21 -11.55 -5.65 9.16
CA ARG A 21 -11.66 -5.99 7.74
C ARG A 21 -13.09 -5.77 7.23
N ALA A 22 -14.08 -6.25 7.95
CA ALA A 22 -15.49 -6.09 7.58
C ALA A 22 -15.92 -4.62 7.58
N GLY A 23 -15.53 -3.86 8.60
CA GLY A 23 -15.82 -2.42 8.70
C GLY A 23 -15.10 -1.61 7.63
N HIS A 24 -13.81 -1.85 7.42
CA HIS A 24 -13.03 -1.12 6.42
C HIS A 24 -13.55 -1.38 5.00
N VAL A 25 -13.68 -2.65 4.60
CA VAL A 25 -14.08 -3.02 3.24
C VAL A 25 -15.58 -2.77 3.02
N GLY A 26 -16.42 -3.16 3.97
CA GLY A 26 -17.87 -3.12 3.81
C GLY A 26 -18.50 -1.76 4.08
N TYR A 27 -17.96 -0.98 5.01
CA TYR A 27 -18.53 0.31 5.41
C TYR A 27 -17.69 1.51 4.94
N HIS A 28 -16.44 1.65 5.41
CA HIS A 28 -15.57 2.76 5.07
C HIS A 28 -15.40 2.93 3.55
N CYS A 29 -15.18 1.83 2.85
CA CYS A 29 -15.00 1.85 1.39
C CYS A 29 -16.27 2.23 0.62
N CYS A 30 -17.46 2.07 1.19
CA CYS A 30 -18.69 2.53 0.56
C CYS A 30 -18.69 4.06 0.38
N HIS A 31 -17.98 4.75 1.24
CA HIS A 31 -17.84 6.19 1.23
C HIS A 31 -16.64 6.63 0.40
N SER A 32 -15.46 6.16 0.73
CA SER A 32 -14.22 6.60 0.10
C SER A 32 -14.13 6.28 -1.40
N ARG A 33 -14.80 5.22 -1.90
CA ARG A 33 -14.91 4.95 -3.34
C ARG A 33 -15.63 6.03 -4.15
N ARG A 34 -16.28 6.98 -3.45
CA ARG A 34 -17.03 8.10 -4.05
C ARG A 34 -16.20 9.37 -4.17
N LEU A 35 -14.95 9.35 -3.77
CA LEU A 35 -14.05 10.47 -3.95
C LEU A 35 -14.04 10.89 -5.42
N LYS A 36 -14.26 12.18 -5.67
CA LYS A 36 -14.29 12.72 -7.03
C LYS A 36 -12.95 12.51 -7.70
N GLY A 37 -12.98 12.01 -8.94
CA GLY A 37 -11.76 11.79 -9.73
C GLY A 37 -11.00 10.51 -9.39
N ILE A 38 -11.49 9.67 -8.47
CA ILE A 38 -10.83 8.40 -8.15
C ILE A 38 -10.74 7.47 -9.36
N ARG A 39 -9.56 6.98 -9.66
CA ARG A 39 -9.26 6.11 -10.82
C ARG A 39 -9.03 4.67 -10.42
N GLY A 40 -8.78 4.42 -9.16
CA GLY A 40 -8.62 3.09 -8.59
C GLY A 40 -8.60 3.15 -7.08
N TYR A 41 -9.08 2.09 -6.45
CA TYR A 41 -9.05 1.95 -5.00
C TYR A 41 -8.93 0.48 -4.63
N LEU A 42 -7.82 0.14 -4.03
CA LEU A 42 -7.52 -1.18 -3.50
C LEU A 42 -7.32 -1.06 -2.00
N VAL A 43 -7.83 -2.01 -1.24
CA VAL A 43 -7.55 -2.11 0.20
C VAL A 43 -6.76 -3.37 0.45
N ASN A 44 -5.53 -3.21 0.91
CA ASN A 44 -4.66 -4.30 1.32
C ASN A 44 -4.68 -4.38 2.84
N ILE A 45 -5.11 -5.51 3.37
CA ILE A 45 -5.12 -5.80 4.80
C ILE A 45 -4.14 -6.95 5.05
N TRP A 46 -3.33 -6.86 6.11
CA TRP A 46 -2.41 -7.95 6.45
C TRP A 46 -3.19 -9.26 6.56
N SER A 47 -2.65 -10.33 5.97
CA SER A 47 -3.19 -11.66 6.16
C SER A 47 -3.02 -12.10 7.62
N ASN A 48 -4.05 -12.76 8.18
CA ASN A 48 -3.93 -13.39 9.50
C ASN A 48 -2.96 -14.59 9.50
N ALA A 49 -2.66 -15.13 8.31
CA ALA A 49 -1.73 -16.23 8.19
C ALA A 49 -0.29 -15.71 8.21
N SER A 50 0.54 -16.26 9.07
CA SER A 50 1.97 -15.92 9.09
C SER A 50 2.66 -16.44 7.83
N LEU A 51 3.16 -15.52 7.00
CA LEU A 51 3.92 -15.87 5.82
C LEU A 51 5.20 -16.65 6.16
N GLN A 52 5.84 -16.30 7.28
CA GLN A 52 7.01 -17.04 7.79
C GLN A 52 6.65 -18.49 8.09
N GLN A 53 5.49 -18.76 8.70
CA GLN A 53 5.05 -20.15 8.95
C GLN A 53 4.73 -20.90 7.66
N GLN A 54 4.14 -20.22 6.66
CA GLN A 54 3.80 -20.83 5.38
C GLN A 54 5.03 -21.17 4.54
N LEU A 55 6.04 -20.30 4.53
CA LEU A 55 7.27 -20.48 3.75
C LEU A 55 8.35 -21.29 4.49
N GLY A 56 8.29 -21.36 5.83
CA GLY A 56 9.29 -22.06 6.63
C GLY A 56 10.71 -21.55 6.37
N PRO A 57 11.71 -22.44 6.16
CA PRO A 57 13.11 -22.04 5.96
C PRO A 57 13.32 -21.09 4.76
N LEU A 58 12.48 -21.15 3.75
CA LEU A 58 12.57 -20.26 2.60
C LEU A 58 12.40 -18.79 3.03
N TYR A 59 11.54 -18.53 4.01
CA TYR A 59 11.35 -17.15 4.51
C TYR A 59 12.67 -16.54 4.98
N ASP A 60 13.44 -17.29 5.77
CA ASP A 60 14.73 -16.83 6.30
C ASP A 60 15.80 -16.67 5.20
N GLU A 61 15.66 -17.41 4.10
CA GLU A 61 16.59 -17.30 2.96
C GLU A 61 16.34 -16.04 2.12
N ILE A 62 15.07 -15.64 1.97
CA ILE A 62 14.66 -14.52 1.10
C ILE A 62 14.45 -13.21 1.85
N THR A 63 14.39 -13.23 3.19
CA THR A 63 14.25 -12.03 4.03
C THR A 63 15.58 -11.63 4.67
N ARG A 64 15.72 -10.35 4.93
CA ARG A 64 16.89 -9.82 5.61
C ARG A 64 16.57 -8.50 6.28
N ASN A 65 17.04 -8.34 7.53
CA ASN A 65 16.91 -7.11 8.31
C ASN A 65 15.47 -6.54 8.33
N GLU A 66 14.47 -7.45 8.35
CA GLU A 66 13.08 -7.03 8.55
C GLU A 66 12.97 -6.18 9.81
N PRO A 67 12.36 -4.99 9.75
CA PRO A 67 12.19 -4.17 10.94
C PRO A 67 11.33 -4.89 11.98
N ALA A 68 11.85 -5.02 13.19
CA ALA A 68 11.11 -5.66 14.28
C ALA A 68 9.77 -4.96 14.52
N GLY A 69 8.70 -5.73 14.59
CA GLY A 69 7.35 -5.21 14.82
C GLY A 69 6.75 -4.44 13.63
N PHE A 70 7.29 -4.56 12.42
CA PHE A 70 6.73 -3.83 11.26
C PHE A 70 5.23 -4.11 11.06
N LEU A 71 4.80 -5.36 11.20
CA LEU A 71 3.39 -5.74 11.10
C LEU A 71 2.54 -5.23 12.28
N ASP A 72 3.17 -4.90 13.40
CA ASP A 72 2.47 -4.36 14.57
C ASP A 72 2.19 -2.85 14.42
N LEU A 73 2.89 -2.17 13.50
CA LEU A 73 2.69 -0.75 13.24
C LEU A 73 1.38 -0.48 12.49
N TRP A 74 0.97 -1.38 11.59
CA TRP A 74 -0.12 -1.18 10.65
C TRP A 74 -0.88 -2.47 10.39
N ASP A 75 -2.20 -2.40 10.29
CA ASP A 75 -3.05 -3.54 9.90
C ASP A 75 -3.26 -3.63 8.39
N GLY A 76 -2.82 -2.61 7.66
CA GLY A 76 -2.90 -2.59 6.21
C GLY A 76 -2.78 -1.18 5.63
N PHE A 77 -3.00 -1.10 4.32
CA PHE A 77 -2.97 0.18 3.61
C PHE A 77 -3.86 0.15 2.37
N PRO A 78 -4.77 1.09 2.22
CA PRO A 78 -5.38 1.39 0.95
C PRO A 78 -4.36 1.94 -0.04
N GLN A 79 -4.59 1.62 -1.33
CA GLN A 79 -3.94 2.21 -2.47
C GLN A 79 -5.00 2.97 -3.26
N VAL A 80 -4.86 4.27 -3.35
CA VAL A 80 -5.75 5.11 -4.14
C VAL A 80 -5.02 5.68 -5.35
N TYR A 81 -5.75 5.82 -6.46
CA TYR A 81 -5.22 6.25 -7.74
C TYR A 81 -6.02 7.43 -8.26
N PHE A 82 -5.31 8.45 -8.72
CA PHE A 82 -5.85 9.65 -9.36
C PHE A 82 -5.07 9.93 -10.64
N ASP A 83 -5.59 10.79 -11.50
CA ASP A 83 -4.87 11.16 -12.72
C ASP A 83 -3.57 11.93 -12.38
N ASP A 84 -3.64 12.84 -11.40
CA ASP A 84 -2.54 13.67 -10.95
C ASP A 84 -2.73 14.12 -9.48
N TRP A 85 -1.76 14.86 -8.95
CA TRP A 85 -1.81 15.41 -7.60
C TRP A 85 -2.97 16.40 -7.41
N GLN A 86 -3.31 17.19 -8.44
CA GLN A 86 -4.42 18.15 -8.36
C GLN A 86 -5.73 17.41 -8.15
N SER A 87 -5.98 16.35 -8.91
CA SER A 87 -7.17 15.50 -8.76
C SER A 87 -7.26 14.87 -7.37
N TRP A 88 -6.13 14.46 -6.80
CA TRP A 88 -6.04 13.97 -5.43
C TRP A 88 -6.42 15.06 -4.41
N SER A 89 -5.84 16.25 -4.53
CA SER A 89 -6.12 17.38 -3.64
C SER A 89 -7.58 17.83 -3.72
N GLU A 90 -8.12 17.94 -4.93
CA GLU A 90 -9.53 18.29 -5.15
C GLU A 90 -10.48 17.23 -4.59
N ALA A 91 -10.14 15.96 -4.67
CA ALA A 91 -10.93 14.87 -4.13
C ALA A 91 -11.15 14.98 -2.62
N ALA A 92 -10.12 15.40 -1.89
CA ALA A 92 -10.18 15.51 -0.44
C ALA A 92 -10.91 16.79 0.05
N THR A 93 -10.82 17.87 -0.73
CA THR A 93 -11.28 19.21 -0.30
C THR A 93 -12.62 19.64 -0.90
N ALA A 94 -13.07 18.98 -1.99
CA ALA A 94 -14.26 19.42 -2.72
C ALA A 94 -15.56 19.17 -1.93
N GLU A 95 -16.40 20.19 -1.87
CA GLU A 95 -17.79 20.09 -1.39
C GLU A 95 -18.56 18.92 -2.00
N PRO A 96 -18.42 18.58 -3.31
CA PRO A 96 -19.07 17.41 -3.89
C PRO A 96 -18.69 16.06 -3.26
N ASN A 97 -17.59 15.92 -2.58
CA ASN A 97 -17.30 14.71 -1.83
C ASN A 97 -18.24 14.56 -0.62
N ARG A 98 -18.72 15.68 -0.12
CA ARG A 98 -19.83 15.74 0.84
C ARG A 98 -21.17 15.64 0.13
N ALA A 99 -21.26 16.17 -1.04
CA ALA A 99 -22.49 16.30 -1.85
C ALA A 99 -22.78 15.09 -2.75
N THR A 100 -21.92 14.10 -2.83
CA THR A 100 -22.42 12.78 -3.19
C THR A 100 -23.48 12.34 -2.20
N ALA A 101 -23.53 13.00 -1.08
CA ALA A 101 -24.65 12.99 -0.17
C ALA A 101 -25.93 13.62 -0.74
N GLU A 102 -25.87 14.63 -1.61
CA GLU A 102 -27.07 15.33 -2.11
C GLU A 102 -28.04 14.43 -2.85
N GLY A 103 -27.55 13.45 -3.56
CA GLY A 103 -28.41 12.50 -4.28
C GLY A 103 -28.91 11.34 -3.45
N LEU A 104 -28.45 11.16 -2.20
CA LEU A 104 -28.67 9.94 -1.42
C LEU A 104 -29.40 10.15 -0.11
N ALA A 105 -29.91 11.37 0.17
CA ALA A 105 -30.54 11.70 1.45
C ALA A 105 -29.71 11.28 2.67
N ILE A 106 -28.40 11.39 2.55
CA ILE A 106 -27.47 11.09 3.63
C ILE A 106 -27.41 12.34 4.53
N ASP A 107 -27.25 12.12 5.82
CA ASP A 107 -27.06 13.14 6.83
C ASP A 107 -26.09 14.23 6.30
N PRO A 108 -26.48 15.51 6.31
CA PRO A 108 -25.62 16.60 5.87
C PRO A 108 -24.33 16.71 6.71
N ASP A 109 -24.33 16.18 7.91
CA ASP A 109 -23.14 16.05 8.75
C ASP A 109 -22.34 14.78 8.43
N TRP A 110 -22.76 14.04 7.39
CA TRP A 110 -22.05 12.84 6.99
C TRP A 110 -20.60 13.18 6.66
N ARG A 111 -19.74 12.64 7.47
CA ARG A 111 -18.30 12.60 7.28
C ARG A 111 -17.91 11.14 7.29
N LEU A 112 -16.67 10.84 7.02
CA LEU A 112 -16.08 9.55 7.36
C LEU A 112 -15.93 9.47 8.89
N ASP A 113 -17.04 9.44 9.62
CA ASP A 113 -17.06 9.38 11.08
C ASP A 113 -16.72 8.01 11.64
N ASP A 114 -16.50 7.04 10.76
CA ASP A 114 -16.01 5.72 11.09
C ASP A 114 -14.52 5.71 11.47
N GLY A 115 -13.78 6.79 11.16
CA GLY A 115 -12.36 6.91 11.48
C GLY A 115 -12.05 6.64 12.96
N PRO A 116 -12.69 7.30 13.92
CA PRO A 116 -12.48 7.04 15.35
C PRO A 116 -12.84 5.63 15.81
N TYR A 117 -13.73 4.96 15.11
CA TYR A 117 -14.12 3.60 15.40
C TYR A 117 -13.19 2.57 14.74
N LEU A 118 -12.84 2.78 13.48
CA LEU A 118 -12.06 1.82 12.71
C LEU A 118 -10.56 1.93 12.93
N PHE A 119 -10.04 3.14 13.09
CA PHE A 119 -8.61 3.40 13.07
C PHE A 119 -8.08 3.98 14.36
N ASP A 120 -6.98 3.45 14.85
CA ASP A 120 -6.22 4.01 15.95
C ASP A 120 -5.57 5.34 15.57
N VAL A 121 -5.40 6.17 16.57
CA VAL A 121 -4.61 7.40 16.49
C VAL A 121 -3.13 7.02 16.45
N ILE A 122 -2.37 7.68 15.60
CA ILE A 122 -0.91 7.50 15.60
C ILE A 122 -0.36 7.96 16.94
N GLU A 123 0.42 7.10 17.60
CA GLU A 123 0.97 7.34 18.90
C GLU A 123 1.73 8.67 18.99
N GLY A 124 1.52 9.42 20.07
CA GLY A 124 2.15 10.72 20.29
C GLY A 124 1.47 11.89 19.62
N THR A 125 0.29 11.69 18.96
CA THR A 125 -0.47 12.80 18.39
C THR A 125 -1.33 13.48 19.45
N GLU A 126 -1.39 14.81 19.37
CA GLU A 126 -2.44 15.60 20.06
C GLU A 126 -3.61 15.79 19.12
N GLY A 127 -4.44 14.77 18.90
CA GLY A 127 -5.57 14.90 18.00
C GLY A 127 -5.93 13.62 17.27
N GLU A 128 -6.65 13.75 16.19
CA GLU A 128 -7.25 12.63 15.46
C GLU A 128 -6.44 12.18 14.23
N PHE A 129 -5.11 12.36 14.24
CA PHE A 129 -4.30 11.96 13.10
C PHE A 129 -4.12 10.44 13.08
N ARG A 130 -4.60 9.77 12.02
CA ARG A 130 -4.76 8.31 12.00
C ARG A 130 -4.01 7.62 10.86
N SER A 131 -3.41 8.38 9.94
CA SER A 131 -2.75 7.76 8.78
C SER A 131 -1.61 8.61 8.21
N HIS A 132 -0.60 7.95 7.66
CA HIS A 132 0.35 8.57 6.75
C HIS A 132 -0.01 8.24 5.31
N HIS A 133 -0.23 9.29 4.49
CA HIS A 133 -0.40 9.16 3.06
C HIS A 133 0.95 9.36 2.38
N LEU A 134 1.40 8.36 1.63
CA LEU A 134 2.69 8.35 0.97
C LEU A 134 2.50 8.25 -0.54
N HIS A 135 3.04 9.19 -1.29
CA HIS A 135 3.08 9.11 -2.75
C HIS A 135 4.05 8.02 -3.19
N MET A 136 3.61 7.19 -4.11
CA MET A 136 4.36 6.09 -4.68
C MET A 136 4.46 6.24 -6.19
N GLU A 137 5.68 6.23 -6.69
CA GLU A 137 5.95 6.12 -8.11
C GLU A 137 5.79 4.66 -8.55
N GLU A 138 4.74 4.38 -9.31
CA GLU A 138 4.39 3.03 -9.75
C GLU A 138 5.04 2.68 -11.09
N HIS A 139 5.73 1.54 -11.13
CA HIS A 139 6.29 0.93 -12.34
C HIS A 139 5.67 -0.45 -12.55
N ARG A 140 4.87 -0.60 -13.59
CA ARG A 140 4.24 -1.89 -13.96
C ARG A 140 5.20 -2.72 -14.78
N ILE A 141 5.70 -3.79 -14.20
CA ILE A 141 6.63 -4.71 -14.87
C ILE A 141 5.84 -5.77 -15.65
N LEU A 142 4.87 -6.41 -14.99
CA LEU A 142 3.89 -7.29 -15.62
C LEU A 142 2.49 -6.79 -15.28
N PRO A 143 1.58 -6.67 -16.27
CA PRO A 143 0.20 -6.30 -16.01
C PRO A 143 -0.43 -7.22 -14.97
N VAL A 144 -1.21 -6.65 -14.06
CA VAL A 144 -2.00 -7.41 -13.08
C VAL A 144 -3.39 -7.61 -13.64
N GLU A 145 -3.72 -8.84 -13.99
CA GLU A 145 -5.08 -9.23 -14.38
C GLU A 145 -5.84 -9.72 -13.17
N ARG A 146 -6.92 -9.03 -12.83
CA ARG A 146 -7.80 -9.38 -11.70
C ARG A 146 -9.03 -10.10 -12.24
N GLY A 147 -8.93 -11.42 -12.31
CA GLY A 147 -10.02 -12.30 -12.72
C GLY A 147 -11.03 -12.56 -11.58
N GLU A 148 -11.94 -13.52 -11.78
CA GLU A 148 -12.91 -13.94 -10.78
C GLU A 148 -12.24 -14.63 -9.58
N GLN A 149 -11.16 -15.38 -9.82
CA GLN A 149 -10.35 -15.95 -8.74
C GLN A 149 -9.39 -14.89 -8.21
N LYS A 150 -9.42 -14.73 -6.89
CA LYS A 150 -8.54 -13.82 -6.19
C LYS A 150 -7.12 -14.38 -6.20
N ALA A 151 -6.18 -13.62 -6.75
CA ALA A 151 -4.77 -13.94 -6.63
C ALA A 151 -4.26 -13.66 -5.22
N THR A 152 -3.28 -14.44 -4.78
CA THR A 152 -2.49 -14.14 -3.58
C THR A 152 -1.54 -13.00 -3.91
N LYS A 153 -1.59 -11.94 -3.13
CA LYS A 153 -0.71 -10.79 -3.25
C LYS A 153 0.33 -10.79 -2.15
N LEU A 154 1.59 -10.77 -2.56
CA LEU A 154 2.72 -10.59 -1.67
C LEU A 154 3.30 -9.20 -1.86
N MET A 155 3.39 -8.46 -0.77
CA MET A 155 4.12 -7.20 -0.73
C MET A 155 5.57 -7.50 -0.35
N GLN A 156 6.51 -7.14 -1.21
CA GLN A 156 7.93 -7.18 -0.93
C GLN A 156 8.38 -5.78 -0.54
N PHE A 157 8.55 -5.50 0.71
CA PHE A 157 9.16 -4.24 1.16
C PHE A 157 10.68 -4.34 1.07
N PHE A 158 11.31 -3.24 0.68
CA PHE A 158 12.76 -3.17 0.61
C PHE A 158 13.32 -1.82 1.05
N ARG A 159 14.51 -1.85 1.63
CA ARG A 159 15.34 -0.68 1.91
C ARG A 159 16.61 -0.78 1.10
N ARG A 160 16.97 0.33 0.45
CA ARG A 160 18.14 0.43 -0.41
C ARG A 160 19.43 0.23 0.40
N ASN A 161 20.40 -0.45 -0.18
CA ASN A 161 21.75 -0.45 0.35
C ASN A 161 22.32 0.99 0.29
N PRO A 162 22.68 1.61 1.41
CA PRO A 162 23.13 3.00 1.45
C PRO A 162 24.40 3.27 0.65
N ALA A 163 25.18 2.24 0.33
CA ALA A 163 26.36 2.36 -0.51
C ALA A 163 26.04 2.58 -2.00
N ILE A 164 24.78 2.40 -2.42
CA ILE A 164 24.33 2.56 -3.81
C ILE A 164 23.59 3.88 -3.93
N PRO A 165 23.96 4.79 -4.86
CA PRO A 165 23.18 6.00 -5.15
C PRO A 165 21.74 5.68 -5.53
N ALA A 166 20.78 6.57 -5.20
CA ALA A 166 19.35 6.31 -5.37
C ALA A 166 18.97 6.06 -6.84
N ASP A 167 19.50 6.81 -7.77
CA ASP A 167 19.26 6.67 -9.21
C ASP A 167 19.82 5.35 -9.78
N ALA A 168 21.01 4.97 -9.35
CA ALA A 168 21.63 3.69 -9.71
C ALA A 168 20.84 2.51 -9.13
N PHE A 169 20.34 2.65 -7.90
CA PHE A 169 19.48 1.66 -7.25
C PHE A 169 18.16 1.48 -8.01
N GLN A 170 17.45 2.56 -8.31
CA GLN A 170 16.19 2.50 -9.07
C GLN A 170 16.41 1.86 -10.44
N SER A 171 17.47 2.26 -11.15
CA SER A 171 17.82 1.70 -12.45
C SER A 171 18.11 0.19 -12.37
N ALA A 172 18.81 -0.27 -11.33
CA ALA A 172 19.11 -1.69 -11.14
C ALA A 172 17.87 -2.50 -10.76
N VAL A 173 16.99 -1.93 -9.91
CA VAL A 173 15.73 -2.58 -9.53
C VAL A 173 14.80 -2.70 -10.74
N LEU A 174 14.58 -1.62 -11.50
CA LEU A 174 13.71 -1.65 -12.68
C LEU A 174 14.28 -2.44 -13.87
N GLY A 175 15.59 -2.54 -13.93
CA GLY A 175 16.29 -3.32 -14.96
C GLY A 175 16.45 -4.78 -14.58
N ARG A 176 17.62 -5.15 -14.06
CA ARG A 176 17.98 -6.55 -13.83
C ARG A 176 17.11 -7.25 -12.81
N TYR A 177 16.80 -6.59 -11.67
CA TYR A 177 16.01 -7.21 -10.62
C TYR A 177 14.56 -7.45 -11.05
N ALA A 178 13.93 -6.48 -11.68
CA ALA A 178 12.58 -6.64 -12.21
C ALA A 178 12.51 -7.72 -13.30
N TYR A 179 13.51 -7.78 -14.16
CA TYR A 179 13.60 -8.83 -15.18
C TYR A 179 13.70 -10.24 -14.59
N LEU A 180 14.49 -10.42 -13.53
CA LEU A 180 14.61 -11.74 -12.87
C LEU A 180 13.31 -12.13 -12.16
N ASN A 181 12.68 -11.20 -11.44
CA ASN A 181 11.38 -11.46 -10.82
C ASN A 181 10.30 -11.80 -11.86
N ALA A 182 10.29 -11.13 -13.01
CA ALA A 182 9.34 -11.41 -14.08
C ALA A 182 9.47 -12.83 -14.67
N ARG A 183 10.56 -13.54 -14.39
CA ARG A 183 10.80 -14.92 -14.80
C ARG A 183 10.36 -15.96 -13.76
N LEU A 184 9.91 -15.51 -12.57
CA LEU A 184 9.37 -16.41 -11.55
C LEU A 184 8.18 -17.19 -12.13
N ASN A 185 8.28 -18.51 -12.09
CA ASN A 185 7.24 -19.37 -12.64
C ASN A 185 5.92 -19.19 -11.87
N GLY A 186 4.81 -19.01 -12.59
CA GLY A 186 3.50 -18.81 -11.99
C GLY A 186 3.21 -17.37 -11.53
N LEU A 187 4.14 -16.42 -11.75
CA LEU A 187 3.90 -15.01 -11.49
C LEU A 187 2.84 -14.45 -12.44
N GLN A 188 1.75 -13.90 -11.91
CA GLN A 188 0.59 -13.41 -12.67
C GLN A 188 0.57 -11.89 -12.82
N GLY A 189 1.37 -11.19 -12.04
CA GLY A 189 1.48 -9.75 -12.11
C GLY A 189 2.61 -9.26 -11.23
N TYR A 190 3.25 -8.15 -11.64
CA TYR A 190 4.34 -7.57 -10.87
C TYR A 190 4.42 -6.07 -11.06
N THR A 191 4.41 -5.37 -9.95
CA THR A 191 4.54 -3.92 -9.90
C THR A 191 5.63 -3.54 -8.89
N VAL A 192 6.45 -2.57 -9.23
CA VAL A 192 7.43 -1.96 -8.31
C VAL A 192 6.98 -0.54 -8.00
N ASN A 193 7.00 -0.20 -6.74
CA ASN A 193 6.66 1.13 -6.24
C ASN A 193 7.86 1.72 -5.49
N PHE A 194 8.31 2.89 -5.90
CA PHE A 194 9.26 3.65 -5.10
C PHE A 194 8.53 4.75 -4.34
N ARG A 195 8.92 4.94 -3.11
CA ARG A 195 8.41 6.04 -2.32
C ARG A 195 9.01 7.36 -2.83
N ASP A 196 8.14 8.34 -3.11
CA ASP A 196 8.58 9.67 -3.50
C ASP A 196 9.36 10.35 -2.36
N ALA A 197 10.30 11.20 -2.70
CA ALA A 197 11.07 11.98 -1.74
C ALA A 197 10.20 13.05 -1.03
N ASP A 198 9.27 13.68 -1.76
CA ASP A 198 8.32 14.66 -1.18
C ASP A 198 7.05 14.00 -0.65
N GLN A 199 7.15 13.45 0.55
CA GLN A 199 6.01 12.81 1.20
C GLN A 199 4.95 13.80 1.71
N GLU A 200 5.27 15.08 1.86
CA GLU A 200 4.29 16.07 2.29
C GLU A 200 3.28 16.43 1.19
N ALA A 201 3.63 16.27 -0.07
CA ALA A 201 2.70 16.55 -1.17
C ALA A 201 1.44 15.69 -1.09
N ALA A 202 1.58 14.39 -0.81
CA ALA A 202 0.43 13.50 -0.63
C ALA A 202 -0.41 13.87 0.60
N MET A 203 0.23 14.29 1.67
CA MET A 203 -0.42 14.74 2.90
C MET A 203 -1.20 16.05 2.68
N ARG A 204 -0.57 17.05 2.04
CA ARG A 204 -1.21 18.34 1.74
C ARG A 204 -2.40 18.21 0.80
N GLY A 205 -2.40 17.21 -0.06
CA GLY A 205 -3.55 16.92 -0.90
C GLY A 205 -4.79 16.49 -0.11
N PHE A 206 -4.61 15.98 1.11
CA PHE A 206 -5.70 15.36 1.88
C PHE A 206 -5.98 16.03 3.23
N PHE A 207 -4.95 16.50 3.93
CA PHE A 207 -5.08 17.07 5.27
C PHE A 207 -4.92 18.60 5.25
N ALA A 208 -5.61 19.28 6.18
CA ALA A 208 -5.41 20.71 6.40
C ALA A 208 -3.95 20.98 6.84
N ASP A 209 -3.40 22.14 6.46
CA ASP A 209 -2.02 22.54 6.82
C ASP A 209 -1.75 22.59 8.32
N THR A 210 -2.81 22.67 9.13
CA THR A 210 -2.76 22.64 10.60
C THR A 210 -2.75 21.23 11.18
N ALA A 211 -2.86 20.19 10.35
CA ALA A 211 -2.86 18.83 10.83
C ALA A 211 -1.53 18.46 11.52
N TRP A 212 -1.63 17.65 12.56
CA TRP A 212 -0.46 17.20 13.33
C TRP A 212 0.67 16.63 12.44
N GLY A 213 0.33 15.95 11.35
CA GLY A 213 1.30 15.40 10.40
C GLY A 213 2.30 16.43 9.82
N PHE A 214 1.96 17.73 9.87
CA PHE A 214 2.86 18.83 9.45
C PHE A 214 3.60 19.49 10.62
N SER A 215 3.35 19.07 11.84
CA SER A 215 4.14 19.49 13.00
C SER A 215 5.56 18.88 12.96
N ALA A 216 6.47 19.37 13.77
CA ALA A 216 7.80 18.78 13.90
C ALA A 216 7.74 17.32 14.36
N ALA A 217 6.85 17.01 15.31
CA ALA A 217 6.63 15.65 15.81
C ALA A 217 6.05 14.73 14.72
N GLY A 218 5.04 15.19 13.98
CA GLY A 218 4.44 14.44 12.88
C GLY A 218 5.42 14.15 11.75
N ARG A 219 6.27 15.11 11.40
CA ARG A 219 7.36 14.90 10.42
C ARG A 219 8.37 13.88 10.91
N ALA A 220 8.79 13.98 12.16
CA ALA A 220 9.73 13.02 12.75
C ALA A 220 9.14 11.59 12.78
N HIS A 221 7.87 11.45 13.14
CA HIS A 221 7.18 10.17 13.15
C HIS A 221 7.10 9.57 11.73
N ARG A 222 6.69 10.36 10.74
CA ARG A 222 6.65 9.92 9.35
C ARG A 222 8.03 9.56 8.82
N GLN A 223 9.05 10.37 9.16
CA GLN A 223 10.42 10.08 8.74
C GLN A 223 10.91 8.76 9.33
N ALA A 224 10.66 8.49 10.61
CA ALA A 224 11.02 7.22 11.25
C ALA A 224 10.36 6.02 10.55
N PHE A 225 9.09 6.13 10.16
CA PHE A 225 8.42 5.11 9.36
C PHE A 225 9.02 4.98 7.95
N CYS A 226 9.33 6.11 7.31
CA CYS A 226 9.96 6.13 6.01
C CYS A 226 11.39 5.57 6.01
N ASP A 227 12.12 5.69 7.11
CA ASP A 227 13.48 5.14 7.23
C ASP A 227 13.52 3.61 7.27
N LEU A 228 12.38 2.95 7.49
CA LEU A 228 12.29 1.50 7.49
C LEU A 228 12.37 0.90 6.08
N TRP A 229 11.92 1.63 5.04
CA TRP A 229 11.82 1.12 3.68
C TRP A 229 11.82 2.23 2.62
N ASP A 230 12.27 1.92 1.41
CA ASP A 230 12.35 2.86 0.28
C ASP A 230 11.32 2.56 -0.81
N GLY A 231 10.81 1.35 -0.85
CA GLY A 231 9.86 0.95 -1.87
C GLY A 231 9.26 -0.43 -1.60
N ALA A 232 8.34 -0.82 -2.47
CA ALA A 232 7.67 -2.11 -2.37
C ALA A 232 7.38 -2.72 -3.74
N GLY A 233 7.65 -4.02 -3.87
CA GLY A 233 7.16 -4.87 -4.96
C GLY A 233 5.78 -5.42 -4.61
N GLU A 234 4.91 -5.51 -5.61
CA GLU A 234 3.62 -6.21 -5.53
C GLU A 234 3.70 -7.42 -6.44
N LEU A 235 3.76 -8.63 -5.87
CA LEU A 235 3.85 -9.88 -6.62
C LEU A 235 2.53 -10.64 -6.48
N PHE A 236 2.02 -11.13 -7.59
CA PHE A 236 0.75 -11.86 -7.65
C PHE A 236 0.97 -13.31 -8.10
N PHE A 237 0.46 -14.25 -7.30
CA PHE A 237 0.50 -15.69 -7.57
C PHE A 237 -0.88 -16.30 -7.30
N ASN A 238 -1.11 -17.55 -7.72
CA ASN A 238 -2.32 -18.27 -7.33
C ASN A 238 -2.33 -18.57 -5.82
N SER A 239 -1.15 -18.83 -5.24
CA SER A 239 -1.00 -19.15 -3.82
C SER A 239 0.40 -18.82 -3.31
N VAL A 240 0.57 -18.78 -1.98
CA VAL A 240 1.88 -18.70 -1.33
C VAL A 240 2.76 -19.90 -1.69
N ALA A 241 2.15 -21.08 -1.87
CA ALA A 241 2.88 -22.27 -2.26
C ALA A 241 3.49 -22.15 -3.68
N ASP A 242 2.76 -21.52 -4.62
CA ASP A 242 3.30 -21.26 -5.97
C ASP A 242 4.49 -20.29 -5.92
N PHE A 243 4.41 -19.26 -5.08
CA PHE A 243 5.55 -18.38 -4.83
C PHE A 243 6.75 -19.16 -4.25
N ALA A 244 6.50 -20.01 -3.26
CA ALA A 244 7.55 -20.84 -2.68
C ALA A 244 8.24 -21.71 -3.74
N VAL A 245 7.46 -22.40 -4.58
CA VAL A 245 7.99 -23.21 -5.69
C VAL A 245 8.79 -22.34 -6.68
N ALA A 246 8.29 -21.17 -7.04
CA ALA A 246 8.99 -20.26 -7.95
C ALA A 246 10.35 -19.80 -7.39
N ARG A 247 10.47 -19.62 -6.08
CA ARG A 247 11.69 -19.21 -5.39
C ARG A 247 12.65 -20.37 -5.11
N THR A 248 12.27 -21.61 -5.41
CA THR A 248 13.15 -22.79 -5.29
C THR A 248 13.84 -23.18 -6.60
N ASP A 249 13.59 -22.46 -7.71
CA ASP A 249 14.39 -22.62 -8.94
C ASP A 249 15.87 -22.27 -8.64
N PRO A 250 16.80 -23.24 -8.73
CA PRO A 250 18.14 -23.05 -8.19
C PRO A 250 18.96 -22.01 -8.97
N GLU A 251 18.77 -21.90 -10.29
CA GLU A 251 19.51 -20.94 -11.11
C GLU A 251 18.97 -19.53 -10.89
N LEU A 252 17.64 -19.36 -10.99
CA LEU A 252 16.99 -18.08 -10.82
C LEU A 252 17.14 -17.55 -9.39
N ASN A 253 16.97 -18.42 -8.39
CA ASN A 253 17.09 -18.01 -7.00
C ASN A 253 18.53 -17.62 -6.64
N LEU A 254 19.53 -18.27 -7.20
CA LEU A 254 20.92 -17.89 -6.99
C LEU A 254 21.19 -16.45 -7.48
N GLU A 255 20.73 -16.12 -8.68
CA GLU A 255 20.87 -14.77 -9.24
C GLU A 255 20.07 -13.72 -8.45
N LEU A 256 18.81 -14.03 -8.12
CA LEU A 256 17.95 -13.13 -7.32
C LEU A 256 18.57 -12.85 -5.96
N SER A 257 18.96 -13.90 -5.22
CA SER A 257 19.54 -13.76 -3.89
C SER A 257 20.87 -13.00 -3.90
N ALA A 258 21.70 -13.18 -4.94
CA ALA A 258 22.93 -12.42 -5.09
C ALA A 258 22.65 -10.93 -5.31
N LEU A 259 21.66 -10.63 -6.16
CA LEU A 259 21.28 -9.26 -6.48
C LEU A 259 20.56 -8.58 -5.30
N GLU A 260 19.70 -9.31 -4.59
CA GLU A 260 19.04 -8.82 -3.37
C GLU A 260 20.06 -8.44 -2.28
N ARG A 261 21.09 -9.28 -2.07
CA ARG A 261 22.19 -8.96 -1.14
C ARG A 261 22.99 -7.74 -1.54
N HIS A 262 23.09 -7.47 -2.82
CA HIS A 262 23.79 -6.27 -3.33
C HIS A 262 22.94 -5.03 -3.20
N LEU A 263 21.69 -5.09 -3.67
CA LEU A 263 20.81 -3.92 -3.80
C LEU A 263 20.18 -3.48 -2.47
N PHE A 264 19.79 -4.45 -1.62
CA PHE A 264 18.97 -4.16 -0.46
C PHE A 264 19.77 -4.29 0.84
N ASP A 265 19.66 -3.29 1.70
CA ASP A 265 20.05 -3.37 3.10
C ASP A 265 19.02 -4.17 3.91
N ALA A 266 17.73 -4.00 3.60
CA ALA A 266 16.63 -4.79 4.15
C ALA A 266 15.67 -5.21 3.04
N VAL A 267 15.12 -6.43 3.17
CA VAL A 267 14.04 -6.95 2.30
C VAL A 267 13.21 -7.96 3.08
N TRP A 268 11.88 -7.83 3.01
CA TRP A 268 10.95 -8.75 3.65
C TRP A 268 9.65 -8.82 2.90
N TYR A 269 8.84 -9.84 3.20
CA TYR A 269 7.61 -10.12 2.49
C TYR A 269 6.43 -10.17 3.45
N VAL A 270 5.30 -9.65 2.99
CA VAL A 270 4.03 -9.68 3.72
C VAL A 270 2.93 -10.16 2.78
N GLU A 271 2.16 -11.14 3.20
CA GLU A 271 0.93 -11.50 2.50
C GLU A 271 -0.18 -10.51 2.86
N VAL A 272 -0.88 -10.03 1.83
CA VAL A 272 -2.01 -9.13 2.01
C VAL A 272 -3.26 -9.66 1.32
N ASP A 273 -4.40 -9.47 1.99
CA ASP A 273 -5.72 -9.64 1.41
C ASP A 273 -6.08 -8.39 0.60
N GLU A 274 -5.86 -8.42 -0.73
CA GLU A 274 -6.24 -7.32 -1.60
C GLU A 274 -7.76 -7.33 -1.84
N ASN A 275 -8.42 -6.22 -1.54
CA ASN A 275 -9.83 -6.01 -1.82
C ASN A 275 -9.97 -4.89 -2.87
N VAL A 276 -10.52 -5.23 -4.04
CA VAL A 276 -10.71 -4.29 -5.14
C VAL A 276 -12.02 -3.55 -4.95
N ILE A 277 -11.95 -2.28 -4.59
CA ILE A 277 -13.10 -1.40 -4.37
C ILE A 277 -13.45 -0.63 -5.66
N VAL A 278 -12.43 -0.06 -6.30
CA VAL A 278 -12.51 0.52 -7.64
C VAL A 278 -11.37 -0.07 -8.44
N MET A 279 -11.69 -0.71 -9.58
CA MET A 279 -10.68 -1.30 -10.46
C MET A 279 -9.71 -0.23 -10.97
N PRO A 280 -8.41 -0.34 -10.68
CA PRO A 280 -7.44 0.65 -11.13
C PRO A 280 -7.32 0.66 -12.66
N ASN A 281 -7.08 1.85 -13.21
CA ASN A 281 -6.88 2.06 -14.65
C ASN A 281 -8.03 1.68 -15.56
N ARG A 282 -9.24 1.62 -15.04
CA ARG A 282 -10.41 1.44 -15.86
C ARG A 282 -10.62 2.66 -16.75
N ASP A 283 -10.74 2.45 -18.05
CA ASP A 283 -11.01 3.49 -19.04
C ASP A 283 -12.28 3.14 -19.84
N PRO A 284 -13.26 4.02 -19.89
CA PRO A 284 -13.38 5.28 -19.13
C PRO A 284 -13.58 5.05 -17.62
N ALA A 285 -13.24 6.07 -16.85
CA ALA A 285 -13.54 6.06 -15.41
C ALA A 285 -15.05 5.88 -15.19
N PRO A 286 -15.47 5.06 -14.22
CA PRO A 286 -16.89 4.78 -14.04
C PRO A 286 -17.64 6.00 -13.50
N ALA A 287 -18.36 6.70 -14.36
CA ALA A 287 -19.07 7.94 -14.06
C ALA A 287 -20.13 7.80 -12.93
N PHE A 288 -20.57 6.60 -12.64
CA PHE A 288 -21.57 6.37 -11.59
C PHE A 288 -21.02 6.53 -10.16
N TYR A 289 -19.71 6.56 -9.98
CA TYR A 289 -19.12 6.86 -8.67
C TYR A 289 -19.22 8.34 -8.28
N TYR A 290 -19.50 9.22 -9.25
CA TYR A 290 -19.54 10.67 -9.07
C TYR A 290 -20.95 11.28 -9.10
N ARG A 291 -21.96 10.44 -9.07
CA ARG A 291 -23.35 10.91 -9.10
C ARG A 291 -23.94 11.00 -7.71
#